data_ce7b5989f8eed6ede2e355a50126caeb
#
_entry.id   ce7b5989f8eed6ede2e355a50126caeb
#
_cell.length_a   1.000
_cell.length_b   1.000
_cell.length_c   1.000
_cell.angle_alpha   90.00
_cell.angle_beta   90.00
_cell.angle_gamma   90.00
#
_symmetry.space_group_name_H-M   'P 1'
#
loop_
_entity.id
_entity.type
_entity.pdbx_description
1 polymer ?
#
loop_
_entity_poly.entity_id
_entity_poly.type
_entity_poly.pdbx_seq_one_letter_code
_entity_poly.pdbx_strand_id
1 'polypeptide(L)'
;MKMLYIDKEAVATLAMARDGLLKPVTNLMNKEEAQGVNKTGLFKNEIFPFPFILAPSGKKNKEVLETSKKGDVLKLVCNHVEVGMITVDEIYPIHKENRVKQIYGTNSEHHEGANDTSQRLGNLAISGEYTLEFNDIKDHIKKIDEMIKNIEAKKISSLILSGKPFHRVHERIIRSAFEKCDMLIILLKKPYKDDELSYSVRFKTVKFFLDNFVAKDRVLLLPLENTYIFGGVNELTLNAIVSKNYGADTLFIGQNHTGLGAFWDHKQLVSRVDTLEKININ
;
A
#
# COMPACT_ATOMS: atom_id res chain seq x y z
N MET A 1 9.07 14.42 -25.75
CA MET A 1 9.42 13.74 -24.49
C MET A 1 8.77 12.37 -24.49
N LYS A 2 9.49 11.30 -24.13
CA LYS A 2 8.95 9.93 -24.06
C LYS A 2 7.93 9.82 -22.94
N MET A 3 6.90 8.95 -23.11
CA MET A 3 5.83 8.75 -22.14
C MET A 3 5.83 7.32 -21.63
N LEU A 4 5.76 7.15 -20.31
CA LEU A 4 5.61 5.88 -19.63
C LEU A 4 4.18 5.79 -19.09
N TYR A 5 3.41 4.83 -19.57
CA TYR A 5 2.01 4.65 -19.20
C TYR A 5 1.92 3.78 -17.93
N ILE A 6 1.32 4.33 -16.90
CA ILE A 6 1.12 3.64 -15.62
C ILE A 6 -0.36 3.66 -15.26
N ASP A 7 -0.79 2.75 -14.39
CA ASP A 7 -2.16 2.70 -13.92
C ASP A 7 -2.36 3.46 -12.60
N LYS A 8 -3.62 3.59 -12.19
CA LYS A 8 -4.00 4.28 -10.95
C LYS A 8 -3.32 3.72 -9.71
N GLU A 9 -3.14 2.39 -9.66
CA GLU A 9 -2.51 1.74 -8.52
C GLU A 9 -1.01 2.06 -8.43
N ALA A 10 -0.32 2.11 -9.57
CA ALA A 10 1.08 2.53 -9.60
C ALA A 10 1.21 3.99 -9.14
N VAL A 11 0.33 4.90 -9.59
CA VAL A 11 0.30 6.30 -9.12
C VAL A 11 0.12 6.37 -7.60
N ALA A 12 -0.89 5.67 -7.07
CA ALA A 12 -1.16 5.66 -5.63
C ALA A 12 0.00 5.06 -4.83
N THR A 13 0.59 3.97 -5.32
CA THR A 13 1.72 3.30 -4.66
C THR A 13 2.97 4.19 -4.63
N LEU A 14 3.28 4.86 -5.75
CA LEU A 14 4.37 5.83 -5.84
C LEU A 14 4.13 7.03 -4.90
N ALA A 15 2.90 7.53 -4.82
CA ALA A 15 2.55 8.61 -3.91
C ALA A 15 2.75 8.22 -2.44
N MET A 16 2.33 7.01 -2.04
CA MET A 16 2.56 6.50 -0.69
C MET A 16 4.05 6.44 -0.33
N ALA A 17 4.90 5.99 -1.25
CA ALA A 17 6.35 5.97 -1.02
C ALA A 17 6.92 7.38 -0.92
N ARG A 18 6.64 8.25 -1.90
CA ARG A 18 7.11 9.65 -1.93
C ARG A 18 6.75 10.40 -0.64
N ASP A 19 5.53 10.22 -0.15
CA ASP A 19 5.01 10.95 1.01
C ASP A 19 5.33 10.25 2.34
N GLY A 20 6.12 9.16 2.30
CA GLY A 20 6.71 8.53 3.47
C GLY A 20 5.86 7.47 4.15
N LEU A 21 4.70 7.08 3.59
CA LEU A 21 3.88 6.01 4.17
C LEU A 21 4.49 4.62 4.03
N LEU A 22 5.41 4.44 3.10
CA LEU A 22 6.14 3.18 2.90
C LEU A 22 7.57 3.23 3.46
N LYS A 23 7.92 4.20 4.32
CA LYS A 23 9.24 4.23 4.96
C LYS A 23 9.57 2.86 5.55
N PRO A 24 10.82 2.38 5.39
CA PRO A 24 12.02 3.10 4.96
C PRO A 24 12.10 3.38 3.44
N VAL A 25 11.16 2.91 2.66
CA VAL A 25 11.14 3.08 1.19
C VAL A 25 10.44 4.39 0.84
N THR A 26 11.18 5.28 0.17
CA THR A 26 10.67 6.59 -0.27
C THR A 26 10.82 6.82 -1.77
N ASN A 27 11.54 5.94 -2.45
CA ASN A 27 11.78 6.01 -3.89
C ASN A 27 11.88 4.62 -4.51
N LEU A 28 11.86 4.53 -5.83
CA LEU A 28 12.04 3.29 -6.59
C LEU A 28 13.46 2.73 -6.38
N MET A 29 13.52 1.43 -6.14
CA MET A 29 14.79 0.73 -5.94
C MET A 29 15.51 0.48 -7.25
N ASN A 30 16.83 0.69 -7.25
CA ASN A 30 17.71 0.24 -8.32
C ASN A 30 17.87 -1.29 -8.27
N LYS A 31 18.61 -1.85 -9.23
CA LYS A 31 18.82 -3.30 -9.35
C LYS A 31 19.47 -3.91 -8.12
N GLU A 32 20.50 -3.27 -7.56
CA GLU A 32 21.25 -3.75 -6.40
C GLU A 32 20.35 -3.77 -5.15
N GLU A 33 19.65 -2.68 -4.87
CA GLU A 33 18.70 -2.56 -3.78
C GLU A 33 17.58 -3.60 -3.89
N ALA A 34 17.02 -3.75 -5.10
CA ALA A 34 15.97 -4.74 -5.36
C ALA A 34 16.45 -6.18 -5.13
N GLN A 35 17.68 -6.50 -5.54
CA GLN A 35 18.29 -7.80 -5.28
C GLN A 35 18.58 -8.02 -3.78
N GLY A 36 19.00 -6.98 -3.08
CA GLY A 36 19.20 -7.02 -1.62
C GLY A 36 17.90 -7.35 -0.89
N VAL A 37 16.82 -6.63 -1.18
CA VAL A 37 15.50 -6.88 -0.59
C VAL A 37 14.97 -8.25 -0.96
N ASN A 38 15.17 -8.73 -2.19
CA ASN A 38 14.79 -10.07 -2.61
C ASN A 38 15.43 -11.18 -1.76
N LYS A 39 16.65 -10.96 -1.29
CA LYS A 39 17.39 -11.94 -0.49
C LYS A 39 17.02 -11.88 0.99
N THR A 40 16.80 -10.69 1.52
CA THR A 40 16.75 -10.46 2.97
C THR A 40 15.36 -10.09 3.50
N GLY A 41 14.47 -9.56 2.65
CA GLY A 41 13.23 -8.92 3.09
C GLY A 41 13.47 -7.60 3.86
N LEU A 42 14.68 -7.04 3.74
CA LEU A 42 15.08 -5.82 4.43
C LEU A 42 15.53 -4.75 3.43
N PHE A 43 15.15 -3.51 3.70
CA PHE A 43 15.67 -2.32 3.04
C PHE A 43 16.26 -1.38 4.10
N LYS A 44 17.54 -1.00 3.97
CA LYS A 44 18.24 -0.19 4.97
C LYS A 44 18.13 -0.72 6.40
N ASN A 45 18.23 -2.07 6.55
CA ASN A 45 18.08 -2.82 7.81
C ASN A 45 16.68 -2.78 8.45
N GLU A 46 15.67 -2.25 7.75
CA GLU A 46 14.28 -2.30 8.18
C GLU A 46 13.46 -3.24 7.29
N ILE A 47 12.36 -3.78 7.83
CA ILE A 47 11.52 -4.74 7.11
C ILE A 47 10.82 -4.05 5.95
N PHE A 48 11.05 -4.58 4.75
CA PHE A 48 10.23 -4.33 3.57
C PHE A 48 10.16 -5.63 2.76
N PRO A 49 9.00 -6.30 2.67
CA PRO A 49 8.92 -7.73 2.33
C PRO A 49 9.27 -8.08 0.89
N PHE A 50 9.32 -7.09 -0.01
CA PHE A 50 9.67 -7.27 -1.41
C PHE A 50 10.14 -5.95 -2.04
N PRO A 51 10.90 -5.95 -3.14
CA PRO A 51 11.41 -4.72 -3.74
C PRO A 51 10.31 -3.74 -4.16
N PHE A 52 10.53 -2.46 -3.94
CA PHE A 52 9.67 -1.40 -4.45
C PHE A 52 10.12 -0.95 -5.83
N ILE A 53 9.43 -1.42 -6.87
CA ILE A 53 9.81 -1.24 -8.27
C ILE A 53 8.63 -0.77 -9.12
N LEU A 54 8.91 -0.09 -10.21
CA LEU A 54 7.97 0.27 -11.26
C LEU A 54 8.35 -0.48 -12.55
N ALA A 55 7.52 -1.41 -12.99
CA ALA A 55 7.74 -2.23 -14.17
C ALA A 55 6.45 -2.35 -14.98
N PRO A 56 6.00 -1.30 -15.66
CA PRO A 56 4.71 -1.30 -16.34
C PRO A 56 4.74 -2.15 -17.61
N SER A 57 3.68 -2.93 -17.83
CA SER A 57 3.52 -3.76 -19.03
C SER A 57 3.13 -2.93 -20.26
N GLY A 58 3.07 -3.60 -21.41
CA GLY A 58 2.61 -3.04 -22.67
C GLY A 58 3.74 -2.73 -23.66
N LYS A 59 3.42 -2.88 -24.95
CA LYS A 59 4.40 -2.71 -26.05
C LYS A 59 5.04 -1.32 -26.04
N LYS A 60 4.25 -0.26 -25.89
CA LYS A 60 4.75 1.13 -25.85
C LYS A 60 5.70 1.36 -24.67
N ASN A 61 5.35 0.85 -23.48
CA ASN A 61 6.22 0.96 -22.32
C ASN A 61 7.54 0.22 -22.53
N LYS A 62 7.48 -1.00 -23.11
CA LYS A 62 8.68 -1.77 -23.43
C LYS A 62 9.60 -0.98 -24.36
N GLU A 63 9.08 -0.46 -25.48
CA GLU A 63 9.86 0.34 -26.45
C GLU A 63 10.49 1.58 -25.79
N VAL A 64 9.76 2.27 -24.92
CA VAL A 64 10.26 3.43 -24.16
C VAL A 64 11.40 3.01 -23.23
N LEU A 65 11.22 1.94 -22.45
CA LEU A 65 12.23 1.48 -21.50
C LEU A 65 13.48 0.95 -22.21
N GLU A 66 13.35 0.19 -23.31
CA GLU A 66 14.49 -0.32 -24.07
C GLU A 66 15.32 0.78 -24.75
N THR A 67 14.70 1.92 -25.06
CA THR A 67 15.38 3.03 -25.76
C THR A 67 15.78 4.19 -24.86
N SER A 68 15.44 4.14 -23.57
CA SER A 68 15.79 5.20 -22.61
C SER A 68 17.12 4.94 -21.95
N LYS A 69 17.81 6.02 -21.57
CA LYS A 69 19.13 5.99 -20.96
C LYS A 69 19.12 6.78 -19.64
N LYS A 70 20.09 6.53 -18.80
CA LYS A 70 20.31 7.32 -17.58
C LYS A 70 20.33 8.82 -17.89
N GLY A 71 19.55 9.59 -17.12
CA GLY A 71 19.36 11.03 -17.29
C GLY A 71 18.17 11.42 -18.20
N ASP A 72 17.60 10.49 -18.96
CA ASP A 72 16.37 10.79 -19.73
C ASP A 72 15.22 11.12 -18.78
N VAL A 73 14.39 12.11 -19.15
CA VAL A 73 13.18 12.45 -18.43
C VAL A 73 11.97 11.89 -19.18
N LEU A 74 11.18 11.06 -18.50
CA LEU A 74 9.97 10.45 -19.02
C LEU A 74 8.74 11.07 -18.34
N LYS A 75 7.68 11.34 -19.11
CA LYS A 75 6.38 11.68 -18.56
C LYS A 75 5.69 10.44 -18.03
N LEU A 76 5.14 10.51 -16.83
CA LEU A 76 4.24 9.48 -16.28
C LEU A 76 2.81 9.83 -16.70
N VAL A 77 2.14 8.91 -17.38
CA VAL A 77 0.79 9.11 -17.92
C VAL A 77 -0.16 8.04 -17.38
N CYS A 78 -1.24 8.49 -16.75
CA CYS A 78 -2.32 7.62 -16.26
C CYS A 78 -3.65 8.07 -16.89
N ASN A 79 -4.40 7.15 -17.51
CA ASN A 79 -5.69 7.45 -18.15
C ASN A 79 -5.63 8.67 -19.09
N HIS A 80 -4.59 8.73 -19.93
CA HIS A 80 -4.33 9.81 -20.88
C HIS A 80 -4.00 11.19 -20.26
N VAL A 81 -3.81 11.26 -18.95
CA VAL A 81 -3.43 12.49 -18.24
C VAL A 81 -1.98 12.35 -17.75
N GLU A 82 -1.19 13.40 -17.94
CA GLU A 82 0.14 13.49 -17.33
C GLU A 82 -0.03 13.64 -15.81
N VAL A 83 0.57 12.69 -15.06
CA VAL A 83 0.47 12.66 -13.60
C VAL A 83 1.80 12.91 -12.90
N GLY A 84 2.87 13.13 -13.67
CA GLY A 84 4.20 13.40 -13.14
C GLY A 84 5.29 13.07 -14.14
N MET A 85 6.52 13.06 -13.64
CA MET A 85 7.72 12.77 -14.42
C MET A 85 8.66 11.86 -13.63
N ILE A 86 9.51 11.11 -14.34
CA ILE A 86 10.62 10.35 -13.77
C ILE A 86 11.90 10.63 -14.53
N THR A 87 12.98 10.92 -13.80
CA THR A 87 14.33 11.00 -14.36
C THR A 87 14.98 9.63 -14.22
N VAL A 88 15.33 9.00 -15.32
CA VAL A 88 15.89 7.64 -15.35
C VAL A 88 17.24 7.60 -14.66
N ASP A 89 17.38 6.77 -13.65
CA ASP A 89 18.67 6.38 -13.08
C ASP A 89 19.14 5.03 -13.62
N GLU A 90 18.29 4.01 -13.55
CA GLU A 90 18.58 2.68 -14.06
C GLU A 90 17.32 2.01 -14.64
N ILE A 91 17.52 1.20 -15.70
CA ILE A 91 16.51 0.29 -16.24
C ILE A 91 17.11 -1.11 -16.21
N TYR A 92 16.40 -2.06 -15.62
CA TYR A 92 16.91 -3.41 -15.41
C TYR A 92 15.84 -4.49 -15.56
N PRO A 93 16.22 -5.72 -15.96
CA PRO A 93 15.29 -6.83 -16.11
C PRO A 93 14.80 -7.34 -14.76
N ILE A 94 13.53 -7.79 -14.74
CA ILE A 94 12.91 -8.45 -13.60
C ILE A 94 12.32 -9.81 -14.00
N HIS A 95 12.18 -10.70 -13.00
CA HIS A 95 11.47 -11.97 -13.13
C HIS A 95 10.05 -11.80 -12.58
N LYS A 96 9.07 -11.72 -13.47
CA LYS A 96 7.66 -11.48 -13.13
C LYS A 96 7.10 -12.50 -12.14
N GLU A 97 7.31 -13.79 -12.41
CA GLU A 97 6.81 -14.87 -11.57
C GLU A 97 7.33 -14.78 -10.14
N ASN A 98 8.64 -14.51 -9.98
CA ASN A 98 9.24 -14.31 -8.67
C ASN A 98 8.62 -13.12 -7.96
N ARG A 99 8.38 -12.03 -8.70
CA ARG A 99 7.75 -10.81 -8.15
C ARG A 99 6.34 -11.09 -7.66
N VAL A 100 5.52 -11.76 -8.44
CA VAL A 100 4.14 -12.13 -8.07
C VAL A 100 4.15 -13.04 -6.83
N LYS A 101 5.00 -14.06 -6.83
CA LYS A 101 5.16 -14.97 -5.69
C LYS A 101 5.61 -14.26 -4.42
N GLN A 102 6.47 -13.26 -4.51
CA GLN A 102 6.90 -12.45 -3.36
C GLN A 102 5.76 -11.65 -2.75
N ILE A 103 4.88 -11.09 -3.57
CA ILE A 103 3.74 -10.31 -3.08
C ILE A 103 2.70 -11.21 -2.44
N TYR A 104 2.27 -12.25 -3.16
CA TYR A 104 1.10 -13.07 -2.80
C TYR A 104 1.42 -14.38 -2.08
N GLY A 105 2.69 -14.83 -2.11
CA GLY A 105 3.09 -16.16 -1.66
C GLY A 105 2.86 -17.25 -2.72
N THR A 106 2.09 -16.97 -3.77
CA THR A 106 1.79 -17.87 -4.90
C THR A 106 1.85 -17.11 -6.23
N ASN A 107 2.07 -17.83 -7.32
CA ASN A 107 1.97 -17.32 -8.69
C ASN A 107 0.93 -18.11 -9.50
N SER A 108 0.01 -18.80 -8.83
CA SER A 108 -1.05 -19.55 -9.49
C SER A 108 -1.96 -18.63 -10.31
N GLU A 109 -2.25 -19.03 -11.54
CA GLU A 109 -3.17 -18.32 -12.45
C GLU A 109 -4.60 -18.27 -11.90
N HIS A 110 -4.96 -19.19 -11.00
CA HIS A 110 -6.28 -19.20 -10.34
C HIS A 110 -6.38 -18.19 -9.20
N HIS A 111 -5.25 -17.64 -8.72
CA HIS A 111 -5.28 -16.57 -7.73
C HIS A 111 -5.48 -15.22 -8.43
N GLU A 112 -6.68 -14.64 -8.31
CA GLU A 112 -7.08 -13.44 -9.03
C GLU A 112 -6.07 -12.30 -8.91
N GLY A 113 -5.67 -11.91 -7.70
CA GLY A 113 -4.71 -10.83 -7.50
C GLY A 113 -3.31 -11.13 -8.06
N ALA A 114 -2.87 -12.40 -8.03
CA ALA A 114 -1.60 -12.80 -8.62
C ALA A 114 -1.66 -12.72 -10.16
N ASN A 115 -2.76 -13.17 -10.75
CA ASN A 115 -2.98 -13.11 -12.18
C ASN A 115 -3.05 -11.65 -12.67
N ASP A 116 -3.88 -10.80 -12.03
CA ASP A 116 -4.01 -9.38 -12.37
C ASP A 116 -2.67 -8.66 -12.27
N THR A 117 -1.90 -8.91 -11.20
CA THR A 117 -0.57 -8.32 -11.04
C THR A 117 0.40 -8.81 -12.10
N SER A 118 0.37 -10.09 -12.47
CA SER A 118 1.21 -10.64 -13.54
C SER A 118 0.94 -9.97 -14.89
N GLN A 119 -0.32 -9.69 -15.22
CA GLN A 119 -0.69 -9.01 -16.47
C GLN A 119 -0.21 -7.55 -16.53
N ARG A 120 -0.15 -6.87 -15.38
CA ARG A 120 0.29 -5.49 -15.26
C ARG A 120 1.81 -5.31 -15.31
N LEU A 121 2.57 -6.37 -14.99
CA LEU A 121 4.04 -6.31 -14.95
C LEU A 121 4.66 -6.45 -16.33
N GLY A 122 5.58 -5.54 -16.64
CA GLY A 122 6.56 -5.66 -17.72
C GLY A 122 7.76 -6.51 -17.30
N ASN A 123 8.72 -6.69 -18.21
CA ASN A 123 9.96 -7.42 -17.95
C ASN A 123 11.11 -6.49 -17.55
N LEU A 124 10.91 -5.17 -17.62
CA LEU A 124 11.89 -4.15 -17.28
C LEU A 124 11.33 -3.26 -16.18
N ALA A 125 12.10 -3.11 -15.12
CA ALA A 125 11.86 -2.11 -14.09
C ALA A 125 12.68 -0.85 -14.36
N ILE A 126 12.17 0.28 -13.90
CA ILE A 126 12.83 1.58 -13.93
C ILE A 126 13.02 2.09 -12.50
N SER A 127 14.18 2.66 -12.22
CA SER A 127 14.45 3.46 -11.02
C SER A 127 14.85 4.88 -11.39
N GLY A 128 14.67 5.81 -10.44
CA GLY A 128 15.03 7.21 -10.59
C GLY A 128 14.15 8.12 -9.75
N GLU A 129 14.54 9.38 -9.68
CA GLU A 129 13.76 10.43 -9.00
C GLU A 129 12.50 10.73 -9.79
N TYR A 130 11.36 10.81 -9.11
CA TYR A 130 10.08 11.09 -9.73
C TYR A 130 9.28 12.17 -9.00
N THR A 131 8.43 12.85 -9.75
CA THR A 131 7.40 13.77 -9.24
C THR A 131 6.03 13.24 -9.59
N LEU A 132 5.04 13.54 -8.76
CA LEU A 132 3.63 13.16 -8.98
C LEU A 132 2.70 14.29 -8.54
N GLU A 133 1.65 14.50 -9.32
CA GLU A 133 0.50 15.33 -8.96
C GLU A 133 -0.52 14.48 -8.18
N PHE A 134 -0.27 14.27 -6.91
CA PHE A 134 -1.11 13.52 -5.99
C PHE A 134 -0.90 14.05 -4.55
N ASN A 135 -1.90 14.73 -3.98
CA ASN A 135 -1.73 15.48 -2.74
C ASN A 135 -2.47 14.91 -1.52
N ASP A 136 -3.40 13.97 -1.70
CA ASP A 136 -4.29 13.49 -0.63
C ASP A 136 -3.54 12.98 0.62
N ILE A 137 -2.38 12.32 0.43
CA ILE A 137 -1.62 11.71 1.53
C ILE A 137 -1.02 12.76 2.47
N LYS A 138 -0.48 13.85 1.93
CA LYS A 138 0.06 14.96 2.75
C LYS A 138 -1.02 15.62 3.58
N ASP A 139 -2.22 15.77 3.02
CA ASP A 139 -3.38 16.32 3.73
C ASP A 139 -3.84 15.39 4.86
N HIS A 140 -3.76 14.08 4.65
CA HIS A 140 -4.07 13.10 5.72
C HIS A 140 -3.08 13.19 6.87
N ILE A 141 -1.78 13.23 6.59
CA ILE A 141 -0.73 13.38 7.62
C ILE A 141 -0.96 14.66 8.42
N LYS A 142 -1.22 15.77 7.74
CA LYS A 142 -1.52 17.05 8.40
C LYS A 142 -2.73 16.97 9.34
N LYS A 143 -3.83 16.34 8.91
CA LYS A 143 -5.03 16.14 9.74
C LYS A 143 -4.75 15.27 10.97
N ILE A 144 -3.92 14.24 10.83
CA ILE A 144 -3.50 13.39 11.94
C ILE A 144 -2.70 14.21 12.94
N ASP A 145 -1.68 14.96 12.49
CA ASP A 145 -0.83 15.79 13.33
C ASP A 145 -1.63 16.87 14.07
N GLU A 146 -2.57 17.50 13.40
CA GLU A 146 -3.48 18.49 13.99
C GLU A 146 -4.35 17.86 15.09
N MET A 147 -4.92 16.68 14.85
CA MET A 147 -5.74 15.99 15.84
C MET A 147 -4.91 15.54 17.05
N ILE A 148 -3.73 14.94 16.84
CA ILE A 148 -2.82 14.54 17.92
C ILE A 148 -2.54 15.72 18.85
N LYS A 149 -2.23 16.89 18.29
CA LYS A 149 -1.95 18.11 19.05
C LYS A 149 -3.18 18.61 19.80
N ASN A 150 -4.35 18.60 19.16
CA ASN A 150 -5.58 19.16 19.74
C ASN A 150 -6.08 18.37 20.94
N ILE A 151 -5.91 17.05 20.95
CA ILE A 151 -6.36 16.17 22.04
C ILE A 151 -5.22 15.63 22.90
N GLU A 152 -3.98 16.07 22.64
CA GLU A 152 -2.76 15.62 23.34
C GLU A 152 -2.64 14.08 23.38
N ALA A 153 -2.96 13.42 22.27
CA ALA A 153 -2.99 11.97 22.18
C ALA A 153 -1.60 11.37 22.40
N LYS A 154 -1.51 10.36 23.29
CA LYS A 154 -0.28 9.62 23.60
C LYS A 154 -0.33 8.17 23.09
N LYS A 155 -1.53 7.57 23.04
CA LYS A 155 -1.77 6.22 22.53
C LYS A 155 -2.61 6.32 21.27
N ILE A 156 -1.99 6.05 20.15
CA ILE A 156 -2.61 6.16 18.83
C ILE A 156 -2.76 4.75 18.25
N SER A 157 -3.99 4.36 18.00
CA SER A 157 -4.26 3.08 17.35
C SER A 157 -4.75 3.27 15.92
N SER A 158 -4.48 2.28 15.09
CA SER A 158 -5.03 2.22 13.74
C SER A 158 -5.84 0.95 13.52
N LEU A 159 -6.78 1.04 12.59
CA LEU A 159 -7.60 -0.06 12.12
C LEU A 159 -7.81 0.08 10.62
N ILE A 160 -7.51 -0.96 9.85
CA ILE A 160 -7.72 -0.97 8.40
C ILE A 160 -8.99 -1.76 8.11
N LEU A 161 -9.94 -1.12 7.41
CA LEU A 161 -11.25 -1.69 7.09
C LEU A 161 -11.48 -1.71 5.57
N SER A 162 -12.08 -2.80 5.08
CA SER A 162 -12.63 -2.87 3.72
C SER A 162 -14.09 -2.40 3.66
N GLY A 163 -14.90 -2.71 4.68
CA GLY A 163 -16.31 -2.27 4.77
C GLY A 163 -17.21 -2.78 3.64
N LYS A 164 -17.14 -4.08 3.31
CA LYS A 164 -17.85 -4.73 2.17
C LYS A 164 -18.92 -5.76 2.59
N PRO A 165 -20.06 -5.41 3.13
CA PRO A 165 -20.49 -4.16 3.74
C PRO A 165 -19.93 -3.96 5.16
N PHE A 166 -20.16 -2.77 5.72
CA PHE A 166 -19.94 -2.51 7.15
C PHE A 166 -21.03 -3.22 7.97
N HIS A 167 -20.65 -3.90 9.06
CA HIS A 167 -21.56 -4.70 9.89
C HIS A 167 -21.09 -4.79 11.36
N ARG A 168 -21.88 -5.41 12.24
CA ARG A 168 -21.64 -5.47 13.70
C ARG A 168 -20.25 -5.92 14.14
N VAL A 169 -19.57 -6.79 13.37
CA VAL A 169 -18.21 -7.20 13.72
C VAL A 169 -17.25 -6.01 13.59
N HIS A 170 -17.41 -5.18 12.54
CA HIS A 170 -16.61 -3.97 12.40
C HIS A 170 -16.89 -2.97 13.53
N GLU A 171 -18.15 -2.78 13.91
CA GLU A 171 -18.53 -1.94 15.04
C GLU A 171 -17.84 -2.41 16.33
N ARG A 172 -17.87 -3.72 16.59
CA ARG A 172 -17.25 -4.32 17.79
C ARG A 172 -15.72 -4.10 17.80
N ILE A 173 -15.04 -4.28 16.67
CA ILE A 173 -13.61 -4.04 16.56
C ILE A 173 -13.29 -2.57 16.80
N ILE A 174 -14.06 -1.64 16.19
CA ILE A 174 -13.89 -0.20 16.38
C ILE A 174 -14.04 0.16 17.86
N ARG A 175 -15.10 -0.31 18.54
CA ARG A 175 -15.30 -0.03 19.99
C ARG A 175 -14.16 -0.59 20.83
N SER A 176 -13.73 -1.83 20.56
CA SER A 176 -12.62 -2.45 21.29
C SER A 176 -11.30 -1.72 21.10
N ALA A 177 -11.03 -1.20 19.90
CA ALA A 177 -9.85 -0.39 19.62
C ALA A 177 -9.94 0.97 20.33
N PHE A 178 -11.10 1.62 20.26
CA PHE A 178 -11.35 2.92 20.81
C PHE A 178 -11.21 2.97 22.35
N GLU A 179 -11.56 1.89 23.05
CA GLU A 179 -11.40 1.77 24.51
C GLU A 179 -9.93 1.70 24.95
N LYS A 180 -9.01 1.39 24.04
CA LYS A 180 -7.60 1.14 24.36
C LYS A 180 -6.66 2.26 23.93
N CYS A 181 -7.15 3.31 23.28
CA CYS A 181 -6.35 4.40 22.76
C CYS A 181 -6.93 5.78 23.07
N ASP A 182 -6.10 6.81 22.97
CA ASP A 182 -6.53 8.20 23.03
C ASP A 182 -7.08 8.65 21.68
N MET A 183 -6.51 8.16 20.59
CA MET A 183 -6.91 8.46 19.19
C MET A 183 -6.96 7.20 18.35
N LEU A 184 -8.01 7.06 17.53
CA LEU A 184 -8.17 5.97 16.57
C LEU A 184 -8.12 6.49 15.13
N ILE A 185 -7.22 5.95 14.34
CA ILE A 185 -7.14 6.19 12.90
C ILE A 185 -7.81 5.00 12.18
N ILE A 186 -8.91 5.24 11.50
CA ILE A 186 -9.58 4.23 10.67
C ILE A 186 -9.19 4.48 9.21
N LEU A 187 -8.44 3.56 8.63
CA LEU A 187 -8.06 3.57 7.23
C LEU A 187 -9.05 2.72 6.44
N LEU A 188 -9.94 3.38 5.70
CA LEU A 188 -10.96 2.71 4.90
C LEU A 188 -10.45 2.46 3.49
N LYS A 189 -10.28 1.18 3.11
CA LYS A 189 -9.79 0.80 1.79
C LYS A 189 -10.74 1.26 0.69
N LYS A 190 -10.20 1.94 -0.32
CA LYS A 190 -10.92 2.20 -1.58
C LYS A 190 -11.17 0.88 -2.31
N PRO A 191 -12.27 0.74 -3.10
CA PRO A 191 -12.49 -0.45 -3.88
C PRO A 191 -11.36 -0.68 -4.88
N TYR A 192 -10.98 -1.94 -5.05
CA TYR A 192 -9.99 -2.35 -6.02
C TYR A 192 -10.59 -2.43 -7.43
N LYS A 193 -11.84 -2.90 -7.53
CA LYS A 193 -12.59 -3.08 -8.77
C LYS A 193 -13.80 -2.15 -8.83
N ASP A 194 -14.22 -1.83 -10.05
CA ASP A 194 -15.36 -0.94 -10.29
C ASP A 194 -16.72 -1.58 -9.96
N ASP A 195 -16.79 -2.92 -9.92
CA ASP A 195 -18.00 -3.69 -9.53
C ASP A 195 -18.17 -3.85 -8.02
N GLU A 196 -17.16 -3.45 -7.23
CA GLU A 196 -17.28 -3.45 -5.77
C GLU A 196 -18.15 -2.31 -5.25
N LEU A 197 -18.67 -2.48 -4.01
CA LEU A 197 -19.35 -1.42 -3.28
C LEU A 197 -18.49 -0.15 -3.27
N SER A 198 -19.04 0.94 -3.81
CA SER A 198 -18.29 2.20 -3.99
C SER A 198 -17.73 2.75 -2.68
N TYR A 199 -16.60 3.45 -2.76
CA TYR A 199 -16.00 4.10 -1.58
C TYR A 199 -16.97 5.05 -0.88
N SER A 200 -17.75 5.82 -1.64
CA SER A 200 -18.74 6.75 -1.08
C SER A 200 -19.76 6.06 -0.18
N VAL A 201 -20.27 4.90 -0.58
CA VAL A 201 -21.21 4.12 0.22
C VAL A 201 -20.52 3.56 1.47
N ARG A 202 -19.33 2.97 1.33
CA ARG A 202 -18.54 2.48 2.46
C ARG A 202 -18.27 3.60 3.47
N PHE A 203 -17.80 4.75 2.99
CA PHE A 203 -17.49 5.91 3.80
C PHE A 203 -18.73 6.44 4.56
N LYS A 204 -19.84 6.63 3.87
CA LYS A 204 -21.09 7.11 4.49
C LYS A 204 -21.59 6.18 5.59
N THR A 205 -21.48 4.86 5.38
CA THR A 205 -21.96 3.87 6.36
C THR A 205 -21.08 3.86 7.61
N VAL A 206 -19.74 3.84 7.44
CA VAL A 206 -18.80 3.91 8.57
C VAL A 206 -18.93 5.25 9.29
N LYS A 207 -18.98 6.36 8.55
CA LYS A 207 -19.13 7.70 9.11
C LYS A 207 -20.40 7.85 9.93
N PHE A 208 -21.54 7.33 9.44
CA PHE A 208 -22.81 7.33 10.19
C PHE A 208 -22.64 6.64 11.55
N PHE A 209 -21.98 5.48 11.59
CA PHE A 209 -21.71 4.80 12.85
C PHE A 209 -20.83 5.64 13.78
N LEU A 210 -19.75 6.21 13.25
CA LEU A 210 -18.83 7.02 14.06
C LEU A 210 -19.51 8.28 14.61
N ASP A 211 -20.28 8.98 13.80
CA ASP A 211 -20.95 10.22 14.19
C ASP A 211 -22.03 10.02 15.26
N ASN A 212 -22.66 8.83 15.32
CA ASN A 212 -23.78 8.57 16.21
C ASN A 212 -23.46 7.69 17.43
N PHE A 213 -22.38 6.90 17.37
CA PHE A 213 -22.11 5.86 18.38
C PHE A 213 -20.69 5.85 18.95
N VAL A 214 -19.83 6.77 18.52
CA VAL A 214 -18.44 6.89 18.98
C VAL A 214 -18.13 8.37 19.26
N ALA A 215 -17.20 8.66 20.16
CA ALA A 215 -16.73 10.03 20.39
C ALA A 215 -15.88 10.48 19.18
N LYS A 216 -16.48 11.26 18.29
CA LYS A 216 -15.94 11.64 17.00
C LYS A 216 -14.72 12.56 17.04
N ASP A 217 -14.50 13.23 18.15
CA ASP A 217 -13.36 14.10 18.44
C ASP A 217 -12.04 13.32 18.60
N ARG A 218 -12.11 11.99 18.73
CA ARG A 218 -10.97 11.10 18.93
C ARG A 218 -10.79 10.10 17.79
N VAL A 219 -11.55 10.20 16.68
CA VAL A 219 -11.50 9.26 15.57
C VAL A 219 -11.33 10.00 14.25
N LEU A 220 -10.32 9.59 13.47
CA LEU A 220 -10.17 9.99 12.07
C LEU A 220 -10.54 8.84 11.13
N LEU A 221 -11.42 9.11 10.18
CA LEU A 221 -11.75 8.20 9.08
C LEU A 221 -11.08 8.72 7.81
N LEU A 222 -10.07 8.00 7.33
CA LEU A 222 -9.26 8.38 6.17
C LEU A 222 -9.36 7.32 5.07
N PRO A 223 -9.30 7.70 3.79
CA PRO A 223 -9.18 6.73 2.71
C PRO A 223 -7.78 6.10 2.70
N LEU A 224 -7.72 4.81 2.39
CA LEU A 224 -6.49 4.11 2.04
C LEU A 224 -6.60 3.60 0.61
N GLU A 225 -5.65 3.98 -0.23
CA GLU A 225 -5.55 3.43 -1.57
C GLU A 225 -5.31 1.91 -1.50
N ASN A 226 -6.17 1.16 -2.17
CA ASN A 226 -6.00 -0.29 -2.27
C ASN A 226 -5.22 -0.59 -3.55
N THR A 227 -3.98 -1.00 -3.40
CA THR A 227 -3.09 -1.28 -4.52
C THR A 227 -2.57 -2.71 -4.47
N TYR A 228 -2.02 -3.19 -5.57
CA TYR A 228 -1.53 -4.57 -5.73
C TYR A 228 -0.51 -5.01 -4.66
N ILE A 229 0.18 -4.07 -4.01
CA ILE A 229 1.12 -4.42 -2.95
C ILE A 229 0.45 -4.84 -1.64
N PHE A 230 -0.82 -4.45 -1.43
CA PHE A 230 -1.60 -4.86 -0.25
C PHE A 230 -2.35 -6.17 -0.54
N GLY A 231 -1.61 -7.24 -0.75
CA GLY A 231 -2.15 -8.55 -1.06
C GLY A 231 -1.38 -9.71 -0.43
N GLY A 232 -2.02 -10.85 -0.34
CA GLY A 232 -1.43 -12.09 0.17
C GLY A 232 -0.95 -11.99 1.61
N VAL A 233 0.05 -12.80 1.94
CA VAL A 233 0.60 -12.89 3.30
C VAL A 233 1.38 -11.64 3.75
N ASN A 234 1.81 -10.82 2.81
CA ASN A 234 2.56 -9.60 3.10
C ASN A 234 1.66 -8.37 3.35
N GLU A 235 0.34 -8.51 3.14
CA GLU A 235 -0.60 -7.43 3.41
C GLU A 235 -0.51 -6.93 4.85
N LEU A 236 -0.39 -7.84 5.80
CA LEU A 236 -0.27 -7.48 7.22
C LEU A 236 0.99 -6.65 7.50
N THR A 237 2.12 -7.05 6.95
CA THR A 237 3.39 -6.31 7.09
C THR A 237 3.27 -4.88 6.55
N LEU A 238 2.68 -4.72 5.35
CA LEU A 238 2.50 -3.40 4.76
C LEU A 238 1.46 -2.56 5.50
N ASN A 239 0.39 -3.18 5.99
CA ASN A 239 -0.60 -2.52 6.84
C ASN A 239 0.06 -1.98 8.12
N ALA A 240 0.96 -2.73 8.74
CA ALA A 240 1.73 -2.30 9.91
C ALA A 240 2.67 -1.13 9.58
N ILE A 241 3.40 -1.21 8.47
CA ILE A 241 4.27 -0.13 8.00
C ILE A 241 3.49 1.18 7.77
N VAL A 242 2.37 1.10 7.06
CA VAL A 242 1.52 2.28 6.79
C VAL A 242 0.94 2.84 8.08
N SER A 243 0.44 2.00 8.96
CA SER A 243 -0.10 2.41 10.26
C SER A 243 0.93 3.13 11.12
N LYS A 244 2.13 2.57 11.24
CA LYS A 244 3.25 3.18 11.93
C LYS A 244 3.63 4.53 11.33
N ASN A 245 3.72 4.61 10.00
CA ASN A 245 4.09 5.84 9.30
C ASN A 245 2.98 6.91 9.35
N TYR A 246 1.76 6.56 9.66
CA TYR A 246 0.71 7.50 10.06
C TYR A 246 0.75 7.86 11.56
N GLY A 247 1.72 7.36 12.33
CA GLY A 247 1.91 7.70 13.73
C GLY A 247 1.20 6.79 14.72
N ALA A 248 0.62 5.67 14.29
CA ALA A 248 0.04 4.69 15.19
C ALA A 248 1.12 3.83 15.88
N ASP A 249 0.94 3.59 17.16
CA ASP A 249 1.75 2.67 17.96
C ASP A 249 1.12 1.26 18.05
N THR A 250 -0.15 1.14 17.70
CA THR A 250 -0.92 -0.11 17.75
C THR A 250 -1.77 -0.29 16.50
N LEU A 251 -1.71 -1.48 15.88
CA LEU A 251 -2.57 -1.87 14.76
C LEU A 251 -3.57 -2.93 15.22
N PHE A 252 -4.86 -2.62 15.15
CA PHE A 252 -5.93 -3.59 15.35
C PHE A 252 -6.23 -4.34 14.05
N ILE A 253 -6.23 -5.67 14.12
CA ILE A 253 -6.55 -6.55 12.99
C ILE A 253 -7.69 -7.49 13.32
N GLY A 254 -8.52 -7.80 12.33
CA GLY A 254 -9.54 -8.82 12.48
C GLY A 254 -8.94 -10.23 12.55
N GLN A 255 -9.53 -11.12 13.32
CA GLN A 255 -9.06 -12.50 13.49
C GLN A 255 -8.92 -13.28 12.16
N ASN A 256 -9.71 -12.92 11.14
CA ASN A 256 -9.69 -13.55 9.82
C ASN A 256 -8.90 -12.73 8.78
N HIS A 257 -7.93 -11.93 9.22
CA HIS A 257 -7.11 -11.15 8.28
C HIS A 257 -6.24 -12.08 7.44
N THR A 258 -6.19 -11.87 6.12
CA THR A 258 -5.44 -12.72 5.16
C THR A 258 -3.96 -12.83 5.48
N GLY A 259 -3.35 -11.78 6.05
CA GLY A 259 -1.96 -11.77 6.48
C GLY A 259 -1.66 -12.63 7.72
N LEU A 260 -2.67 -13.15 8.43
CA LEU A 260 -2.49 -14.10 9.54
C LEU A 260 -2.25 -15.53 9.05
N GLY A 261 -2.48 -15.80 7.78
CA GLY A 261 -2.28 -17.07 7.11
C GLY A 261 -3.34 -17.25 6.03
N ALA A 262 -2.96 -17.88 4.95
CA ALA A 262 -3.87 -18.19 3.84
C ALA A 262 -3.58 -19.61 3.34
N PHE A 263 -4.59 -20.24 2.75
CA PHE A 263 -4.44 -21.49 2.04
C PHE A 263 -4.55 -21.25 0.55
N TRP A 264 -3.57 -21.72 -0.20
CA TRP A 264 -3.59 -21.67 -1.63
C TRP A 264 -2.89 -22.88 -2.24
N ASP A 265 -3.43 -23.44 -3.32
CA ASP A 265 -2.92 -24.66 -3.95
C ASP A 265 -2.70 -25.82 -2.94
N HIS A 266 -3.65 -26.01 -2.02
CA HIS A 266 -3.58 -26.98 -0.92
C HIS A 266 -2.40 -26.79 0.04
N LYS A 267 -1.74 -25.63 0.02
CA LYS A 267 -0.64 -25.29 0.91
C LYS A 267 -1.05 -24.14 1.83
N GLN A 268 -0.63 -24.26 3.08
CA GLN A 268 -0.72 -23.15 4.01
C GLN A 268 0.41 -22.14 3.71
N LEU A 269 0.04 -20.90 3.44
CA LEU A 269 0.99 -19.81 3.35
C LEU A 269 1.30 -19.31 4.77
N VAL A 270 2.59 -19.24 5.09
CA VAL A 270 3.05 -18.86 6.44
C VAL A 270 2.72 -17.40 6.73
N SER A 271 2.16 -17.14 7.90
CA SER A 271 1.91 -15.81 8.41
C SER A 271 3.21 -15.00 8.58
N ARG A 272 3.09 -13.67 8.46
CA ARG A 272 4.19 -12.72 8.72
C ARG A 272 4.06 -12.05 10.08
N VAL A 273 3.26 -12.58 10.99
CA VAL A 273 3.07 -12.00 12.34
C VAL A 273 4.39 -11.81 13.06
N ASP A 274 5.30 -12.77 12.98
CA ASP A 274 6.63 -12.73 13.62
C ASP A 274 7.51 -11.55 13.12
N THR A 275 7.13 -10.95 12.01
CA THR A 275 7.84 -9.78 11.49
C THR A 275 7.36 -8.46 12.11
N LEU A 276 6.19 -8.44 12.73
CA LEU A 276 5.56 -7.22 13.26
C LEU A 276 6.33 -6.60 14.42
N GLU A 277 6.89 -7.42 15.31
CA GLU A 277 7.72 -6.93 16.42
C GLU A 277 8.90 -6.08 15.94
N LYS A 278 9.50 -6.46 14.79
CA LYS A 278 10.61 -5.72 14.19
C LYS A 278 10.19 -4.39 13.54
N ILE A 279 8.89 -4.18 13.33
CA ILE A 279 8.34 -2.91 12.81
C ILE A 279 8.10 -1.93 13.97
N ASN A 280 8.17 -2.36 15.23
CA ASN A 280 7.84 -1.58 16.42
C ASN A 280 6.41 -1.02 16.38
N ILE A 281 5.43 -1.88 16.11
CA ILE A 281 4.01 -1.61 16.24
C ILE A 281 3.36 -2.82 16.96
N ASN A 282 2.50 -2.53 17.92
CA ASN A 282 1.80 -3.54 18.72
C ASN A 282 0.53 -4.05 18.03
#